data_a81e2c1c4c151eca2be77b64550c440f
#
_entry.id   a81e2c1c4c151eca2be77b64550c440f
#
_cell.length_a   1.000
_cell.length_b   1.000
_cell.length_c   1.000
_cell.angle_alpha   90.00
_cell.angle_beta   90.00
_cell.angle_gamma   90.00
#
_symmetry.space_group_name_H-M   'P 1'
#
loop_
_entity.id
_entity.type
_entity.pdbx_description
1 polymer ?
#
loop_
_entity_poly.entity_id
_entity_poly.type
_entity_poly.pdbx_seq_one_letter_code
_entity_poly.pdbx_strand_id
1 'polypeptide(L)'
;VIRELIEANESETDASIVILAEDDKEKMDNIIRDNISYFATTRVITRSGVVTNINNLKKVMAENAKSVIIMNSAASWRPESEKTLADALVLKSIMSIIAVCNGDEHPPIVCEIHSDRDRDLAENISNGEVKALNEVSVLSRMIAQLALSRNGLSIVYSDMVGFDGNEFYFYRPDDGWGGNLTFGDSINRFKSSTPMGVHNSKGDIILNPSKEMPIESEDELIIFAEDDSTIFYFEKPVFEPSTSEIPTSIVEPKSHRIALLNWTTKTAIILEKLCSYLPKGSELCVFVSSKLPEMDSSKTTLAEGYPDIEISMNEMDLNDLQSLNEMEPQNFDSILILSPGGTTIEEMDAYVISLLIRIRQILIKNSGAKSGSESRAWPKLITEVMDSENIDIILNSGVEDFMVSNQFVSQIMAQVSEEPMALDVYDDLFQAEGSELYIKPASYYFDFKDAETITVPYGECVQAAKLRNEVILGLQIHADQKSKNDMFGIVLIPDKDEEFTLSLEDGLIALAEDET
;
A
#
# COMPACT_ATOMS: atom_id res chain seq x y z
N VAL A 1 5.98 13.74 3.43
CA VAL A 1 7.27 13.71 2.72
C VAL A 1 8.41 14.22 3.60
N ILE A 2 8.36 15.47 4.15
CA ILE A 2 9.51 16.01 4.94
C ILE A 2 9.79 15.15 6.18
N ARG A 3 8.76 14.69 6.90
CA ARG A 3 8.92 13.79 8.06
C ARG A 3 9.60 12.49 7.65
N GLU A 4 9.14 11.86 6.59
CA GLU A 4 9.70 10.63 6.05
C GLU A 4 11.18 10.80 5.65
N LEU A 5 11.51 11.90 4.95
CA LEU A 5 12.91 12.20 4.60
C LEU A 5 13.79 12.50 5.81
N ILE A 6 13.25 13.00 6.91
CA ILE A 6 14.00 13.18 8.16
C ILE A 6 14.32 11.81 8.77
N GLU A 7 13.39 10.88 8.74
CA GLU A 7 13.57 9.48 9.15
C GLU A 7 14.59 8.76 8.27
N ALA A 8 14.42 8.80 6.96
CA ALA A 8 15.39 8.25 6.00
C ALA A 8 16.84 8.73 6.23
N ASN A 9 16.99 9.95 6.74
CA ASN A 9 18.30 10.55 6.98
C ASN A 9 18.81 10.38 8.43
N GLU A 10 18.22 9.53 9.26
CA GLU A 10 18.58 9.45 10.68
C GLU A 10 20.04 9.02 10.91
N SER A 11 20.58 8.18 10.03
CA SER A 11 21.98 7.73 10.04
C SER A 11 22.96 8.73 9.40
N GLU A 12 22.45 9.74 8.67
CA GLU A 12 23.26 10.73 7.98
C GLU A 12 23.66 11.88 8.90
N THR A 13 24.92 12.34 8.83
CA THR A 13 25.43 13.38 9.74
C THR A 13 25.20 14.81 9.26
N ASP A 14 24.88 15.04 8.00
CA ASP A 14 24.84 16.38 7.36
C ASP A 14 23.78 16.49 6.26
N ALA A 15 22.66 15.78 6.40
CA ALA A 15 21.58 15.81 5.46
C ALA A 15 20.87 17.17 5.41
N SER A 16 20.39 17.56 4.23
CA SER A 16 19.69 18.82 4.04
C SER A 16 18.54 18.66 3.05
N ILE A 17 17.33 19.04 3.47
CA ILE A 17 16.15 19.13 2.62
C ILE A 17 15.98 20.61 2.22
N VAL A 18 15.98 20.89 0.92
CA VAL A 18 15.79 22.23 0.39
C VAL A 18 14.43 22.32 -0.29
N ILE A 19 13.56 23.21 0.19
CA ILE A 19 12.21 23.41 -0.31
C ILE A 19 12.17 24.68 -1.15
N LEU A 20 11.78 24.56 -2.43
CA LEU A 20 11.54 25.68 -3.32
C LEU A 20 10.04 25.75 -3.64
N ALA A 21 9.39 26.83 -3.26
CA ALA A 21 7.98 27.09 -3.56
C ALA A 21 7.71 28.57 -3.79
N GLU A 22 6.56 28.90 -4.37
CA GLU A 22 6.18 30.28 -4.63
C GLU A 22 5.68 31.03 -3.38
N ASP A 23 5.37 30.30 -2.31
CA ASP A 23 4.97 30.86 -1.03
C ASP A 23 6.08 31.70 -0.39
N ASP A 24 5.66 32.61 0.48
CA ASP A 24 6.59 33.42 1.27
C ASP A 24 7.41 32.53 2.22
N LYS A 25 8.71 32.82 2.30
CA LYS A 25 9.66 32.05 3.12
C LYS A 25 9.25 31.96 4.58
N GLU A 26 8.83 33.08 5.19
CA GLU A 26 8.45 33.09 6.61
C GLU A 26 7.20 32.24 6.86
N LYS A 27 6.25 32.24 5.92
CA LYS A 27 5.06 31.38 5.97
C LYS A 27 5.47 29.90 5.91
N MET A 28 6.35 29.51 4.99
CA MET A 28 6.85 28.13 4.89
C MET A 28 7.58 27.70 6.14
N ASP A 29 8.50 28.54 6.66
CA ASP A 29 9.25 28.25 7.89
C ASP A 29 8.31 28.05 9.10
N ASN A 30 7.22 28.82 9.19
CA ASN A 30 6.23 28.68 10.26
C ASN A 30 5.45 27.36 10.11
N ILE A 31 4.96 27.03 8.93
CA ILE A 31 4.25 25.76 8.66
C ILE A 31 5.12 24.57 9.06
N ILE A 32 6.40 24.57 8.67
CA ILE A 32 7.33 23.48 9.01
C ILE A 32 7.51 23.38 10.52
N ARG A 33 7.73 24.50 11.21
CA ARG A 33 7.92 24.53 12.66
C ARG A 33 6.68 24.07 13.43
N ASP A 34 5.49 24.42 12.95
CA ASP A 34 4.23 24.06 13.60
C ASP A 34 3.91 22.58 13.45
N ASN A 35 4.38 21.95 12.35
CA ASN A 35 4.06 20.55 12.03
C ASN A 35 5.19 19.55 12.31
N ILE A 36 6.44 20.01 12.46
CA ILE A 36 7.60 19.14 12.68
C ILE A 36 8.30 19.57 13.96
N SER A 37 8.21 18.73 14.98
CA SER A 37 8.77 19.01 16.31
C SER A 37 10.23 18.56 16.46
N TYR A 38 10.70 17.62 15.63
CA TYR A 38 12.02 17.02 15.71
C TYR A 38 12.61 16.83 14.31
N PHE A 39 13.84 17.29 14.11
CA PHE A 39 14.53 17.28 12.82
C PHE A 39 15.72 16.31 12.77
N ALA A 40 15.98 15.58 13.84
CA ALA A 40 17.16 14.71 13.98
C ALA A 40 18.46 15.45 13.56
N THR A 41 19.19 14.87 12.61
CA THR A 41 20.41 15.43 12.01
C THR A 41 20.14 16.25 10.75
N THR A 42 18.88 16.28 10.26
CA THR A 42 18.51 16.89 8.98
C THR A 42 18.22 18.39 9.09
N ARG A 43 18.76 19.17 8.18
CA ARG A 43 18.48 20.61 8.06
C ARG A 43 17.40 20.84 7.01
N VAL A 44 16.31 21.53 7.37
CA VAL A 44 15.27 21.95 6.42
C VAL A 44 15.45 23.42 6.06
N ILE A 45 15.57 23.72 4.78
CA ILE A 45 15.87 25.05 4.24
C ILE A 45 14.80 25.44 3.22
N THR A 46 14.08 26.52 3.47
CA THR A 46 13.07 27.05 2.55
C THR A 46 13.61 28.16 1.66
N ARG A 47 13.14 28.22 0.44
CA ARG A 47 13.41 29.27 -0.55
C ARG A 47 12.14 29.63 -1.30
N SER A 48 11.83 30.93 -1.36
CA SER A 48 10.72 31.45 -2.16
C SER A 48 11.16 31.66 -3.60
N GLY A 49 10.39 31.14 -4.55
CA GLY A 49 10.65 31.31 -5.98
C GLY A 49 9.83 30.39 -6.87
N VAL A 50 9.69 30.77 -8.13
CA VAL A 50 9.01 29.99 -9.15
C VAL A 50 9.82 28.73 -9.44
N VAL A 51 9.21 27.55 -9.27
CA VAL A 51 9.84 26.21 -9.38
C VAL A 51 10.31 25.90 -10.81
N THR A 52 9.69 26.49 -11.83
CA THR A 52 10.08 26.31 -13.24
C THR A 52 11.14 27.32 -13.72
N ASN A 53 11.70 28.15 -12.82
CA ASN A 53 12.68 29.16 -13.18
C ASN A 53 14.11 28.63 -12.95
N ILE A 54 14.88 28.50 -14.01
CA ILE A 54 16.28 28.00 -14.02
C ILE A 54 17.17 28.71 -13.00
N ASN A 55 17.03 30.05 -12.83
CA ASN A 55 17.83 30.77 -11.86
C ASN A 55 17.48 30.44 -10.41
N ASN A 56 16.22 30.11 -10.13
CA ASN A 56 15.79 29.68 -8.82
C ASN A 56 16.28 28.24 -8.53
N LEU A 57 16.20 27.34 -9.50
CA LEU A 57 16.75 25.99 -9.41
C LEU A 57 18.25 26.02 -9.15
N LYS A 58 19.02 26.85 -9.85
CA LYS A 58 20.46 27.05 -9.55
C LYS A 58 20.72 27.59 -8.14
N LYS A 59 19.87 28.49 -7.64
CA LYS A 59 20.03 29.01 -6.25
C LYS A 59 19.85 27.96 -5.18
N VAL A 60 19.05 26.93 -5.43
CA VAL A 60 18.85 25.79 -4.54
C VAL A 60 19.78 24.63 -4.87
N MET A 61 20.65 24.79 -5.88
CA MET A 61 21.64 23.79 -6.30
C MET A 61 20.98 22.46 -6.69
N ALA A 62 19.87 22.54 -7.44
CA ALA A 62 19.09 21.36 -7.84
C ALA A 62 19.96 20.32 -8.61
N GLU A 63 20.96 20.78 -9.36
CA GLU A 63 21.92 19.93 -10.09
C GLU A 63 22.84 19.09 -9.20
N ASN A 64 22.94 19.40 -7.90
CA ASN A 64 23.79 18.70 -6.95
C ASN A 64 22.97 17.95 -5.88
N ALA A 65 21.65 17.87 -6.05
CA ALA A 65 20.80 17.13 -5.14
C ALA A 65 21.05 15.61 -5.25
N LYS A 66 20.87 14.88 -4.16
CA LYS A 66 20.81 13.41 -4.17
C LYS A 66 19.62 12.94 -4.98
N SER A 67 18.46 13.58 -4.77
CA SER A 67 17.21 13.38 -5.52
C SER A 67 16.39 14.67 -5.54
N VAL A 68 15.42 14.76 -6.46
CA VAL A 68 14.48 15.87 -6.55
C VAL A 68 13.05 15.35 -6.50
N ILE A 69 12.27 15.84 -5.55
CA ILE A 69 10.85 15.50 -5.42
C ILE A 69 10.01 16.68 -5.92
N ILE A 70 9.11 16.44 -6.86
CA ILE A 70 8.19 17.42 -7.41
C ILE A 70 6.77 17.09 -6.96
N MET A 71 6.25 17.84 -5.99
CA MET A 71 4.88 17.72 -5.53
C MET A 71 3.92 18.36 -6.52
N ASN A 72 2.78 17.72 -6.79
CA ASN A 72 1.72 18.32 -7.59
C ASN A 72 1.03 19.45 -6.81
N SER A 73 0.72 20.56 -7.48
CA SER A 73 0.07 21.70 -6.85
C SER A 73 -1.45 21.56 -6.70
N ALA A 74 -2.06 20.63 -7.43
CA ALA A 74 -3.47 20.29 -7.32
C ALA A 74 -3.64 18.99 -6.52
N ALA A 75 -4.56 18.99 -5.58
CA ALA A 75 -4.92 17.73 -4.90
C ALA A 75 -5.78 16.84 -5.82
N SER A 76 -5.74 15.52 -5.60
CA SER A 76 -6.40 14.50 -6.45
C SER A 76 -7.93 14.67 -6.57
N TRP A 77 -8.58 15.31 -5.59
CA TRP A 77 -10.03 15.61 -5.59
C TRP A 77 -10.41 16.91 -6.29
N ARG A 78 -9.44 17.68 -6.82
CA ARG A 78 -9.72 18.93 -7.54
C ARG A 78 -10.30 18.65 -8.94
N PRO A 79 -11.00 19.64 -9.54
CA PRO A 79 -11.52 19.51 -10.89
C PRO A 79 -10.45 19.13 -11.92
N GLU A 80 -10.82 18.35 -12.92
CA GLU A 80 -9.91 17.85 -13.96
C GLU A 80 -9.12 18.96 -14.66
N SER A 81 -9.74 20.13 -14.87
CA SER A 81 -9.06 21.30 -15.48
C SER A 81 -7.92 21.85 -14.62
N GLU A 82 -8.03 21.79 -13.30
CA GLU A 82 -6.97 22.20 -12.37
C GLU A 82 -5.85 21.18 -12.36
N LYS A 83 -6.17 19.88 -12.32
CA LYS A 83 -5.21 18.78 -12.36
C LYS A 83 -4.38 18.80 -13.66
N THR A 84 -5.05 18.94 -14.82
CA THR A 84 -4.37 19.03 -16.12
C THR A 84 -3.36 20.19 -16.17
N LEU A 85 -3.70 21.35 -15.61
CA LEU A 85 -2.78 22.48 -15.55
C LEU A 85 -1.61 22.20 -14.60
N ALA A 86 -1.88 21.57 -13.47
CA ALA A 86 -0.87 21.22 -12.49
C ALA A 86 0.10 20.16 -13.03
N ASP A 87 -0.38 19.14 -13.74
CA ASP A 87 0.46 18.13 -14.41
C ASP A 87 1.37 18.80 -15.46
N ALA A 88 0.86 19.74 -16.24
CA ALA A 88 1.67 20.50 -17.20
C ALA A 88 2.78 21.33 -16.51
N LEU A 89 2.53 21.82 -15.28
CA LEU A 89 3.56 22.51 -14.48
C LEU A 89 4.61 21.54 -13.95
N VAL A 90 4.22 20.33 -13.55
CA VAL A 90 5.15 19.26 -13.16
C VAL A 90 6.06 18.90 -14.33
N LEU A 91 5.51 18.61 -15.52
CA LEU A 91 6.29 18.33 -16.74
C LEU A 91 7.25 19.48 -17.07
N LYS A 92 6.80 20.73 -16.96
CA LYS A 92 7.68 21.89 -17.15
C LYS A 92 8.80 21.97 -16.09
N SER A 93 8.52 21.58 -14.85
CA SER A 93 9.51 21.57 -13.78
C SER A 93 10.60 20.51 -14.04
N ILE A 94 10.20 19.31 -14.47
CA ILE A 94 11.12 18.25 -14.91
C ILE A 94 12.06 18.78 -15.99
N MET A 95 11.51 19.35 -17.07
CA MET A 95 12.30 19.93 -18.17
C MET A 95 13.24 21.04 -17.69
N SER A 96 12.82 21.84 -16.71
CA SER A 96 13.64 22.91 -16.16
C SER A 96 14.81 22.38 -15.32
N ILE A 97 14.61 21.28 -14.58
CA ILE A 97 15.66 20.61 -13.81
C ILE A 97 16.68 19.99 -14.76
N ILE A 98 16.25 19.22 -15.76
CA ILE A 98 17.13 18.65 -16.80
C ILE A 98 17.94 19.74 -17.50
N ALA A 99 17.32 20.90 -17.82
CA ALA A 99 18.00 22.03 -18.44
C ALA A 99 19.05 22.68 -17.52
N VAL A 100 18.87 22.66 -16.21
CA VAL A 100 19.86 23.17 -15.24
C VAL A 100 21.08 22.24 -15.19
N CYS A 101 20.84 20.94 -15.29
CA CYS A 101 21.89 19.91 -15.27
C CYS A 101 22.65 19.77 -16.59
N ASN A 102 22.36 20.58 -17.61
CA ASN A 102 22.97 20.56 -18.96
C ASN A 102 22.79 19.25 -19.74
N GLY A 103 21.74 18.49 -19.49
CA GLY A 103 21.35 17.31 -20.29
C GLY A 103 21.40 16.00 -19.51
N ASP A 104 22.25 15.07 -19.92
CA ASP A 104 22.13 13.64 -19.64
C ASP A 104 22.44 13.19 -18.19
N GLU A 105 23.10 14.01 -17.38
CA GLU A 105 23.38 13.69 -15.96
C GLU A 105 22.57 14.60 -15.03
N HIS A 106 21.45 14.14 -14.55
CA HIS A 106 20.64 14.83 -13.55
C HIS A 106 20.35 13.90 -12.35
N PRO A 107 20.07 14.46 -11.16
CA PRO A 107 19.65 13.64 -10.02
C PRO A 107 18.35 12.88 -10.36
N PRO A 108 18.08 11.74 -9.74
CA PRO A 108 16.80 11.07 -9.82
C PRO A 108 15.66 12.06 -9.52
N ILE A 109 14.61 12.02 -10.32
CA ILE A 109 13.44 12.89 -10.17
C ILE A 109 12.24 12.03 -9.85
N VAL A 110 11.60 12.29 -8.73
CA VAL A 110 10.31 11.69 -8.35
C VAL A 110 9.24 12.76 -8.44
N CYS A 111 8.13 12.47 -9.08
CA CYS A 111 7.06 13.44 -9.21
C CYS A 111 5.67 12.82 -9.04
N GLU A 112 4.73 13.65 -8.60
CA GLU A 112 3.33 13.30 -8.53
C GLU A 112 2.60 13.82 -9.76
N ILE A 113 1.88 12.94 -10.47
CA ILE A 113 1.11 13.26 -11.68
C ILE A 113 -0.26 12.56 -11.61
N HIS A 114 -1.34 13.28 -11.96
CA HIS A 114 -2.70 12.74 -11.88
C HIS A 114 -3.13 11.94 -13.11
N SER A 115 -2.58 12.26 -14.28
CA SER A 115 -2.94 11.66 -15.56
C SER A 115 -1.93 10.57 -15.95
N ASP A 116 -2.38 9.36 -16.26
CA ASP A 116 -1.51 8.28 -16.75
C ASP A 116 -0.80 8.67 -18.05
N ARG A 117 -1.47 9.43 -18.91
CA ARG A 117 -0.87 9.96 -20.14
C ARG A 117 0.31 10.88 -19.85
N ASP A 118 0.19 11.77 -18.87
CA ASP A 118 1.25 12.72 -18.54
C ASP A 118 2.33 12.04 -17.68
N ARG A 119 1.99 10.96 -16.93
CA ARG A 119 2.94 10.04 -16.32
C ARG A 119 3.86 9.41 -17.36
N ASP A 120 3.29 8.78 -18.40
CA ASP A 120 4.06 8.19 -19.50
C ASP A 120 4.97 9.22 -20.19
N LEU A 121 4.48 10.46 -20.35
CA LEU A 121 5.28 11.55 -20.91
C LEU A 121 6.45 11.92 -19.99
N ALA A 122 6.26 12.01 -18.68
CA ALA A 122 7.30 12.33 -17.71
C ALA A 122 8.42 11.29 -17.73
N GLU A 123 8.07 10.02 -17.68
CA GLU A 123 9.01 8.90 -17.69
C GLU A 123 9.79 8.82 -19.02
N ASN A 124 9.15 9.11 -20.14
CA ASN A 124 9.80 9.11 -21.46
C ASN A 124 10.72 10.32 -21.70
N ILE A 125 10.59 11.43 -20.97
CA ILE A 125 11.46 12.61 -21.13
C ILE A 125 12.93 12.29 -20.83
N SER A 126 13.19 11.36 -19.90
CA SER A 126 14.53 11.04 -19.41
C SER A 126 14.93 9.57 -19.55
N ASN A 127 14.34 8.83 -20.49
CA ASN A 127 14.59 7.40 -20.67
C ASN A 127 14.36 6.55 -19.41
N GLY A 128 13.39 6.94 -18.56
CA GLY A 128 13.00 6.20 -17.36
C GLY A 128 13.70 6.61 -16.05
N GLU A 129 14.54 7.65 -16.08
CA GLU A 129 15.20 8.19 -14.87
C GLU A 129 14.26 9.09 -14.03
N VAL A 130 13.13 9.53 -14.62
CA VAL A 130 12.04 10.19 -13.89
C VAL A 130 11.04 9.13 -13.46
N LYS A 131 10.73 9.08 -12.18
CA LYS A 131 9.70 8.22 -11.60
C LYS A 131 8.46 9.05 -11.28
N ALA A 132 7.33 8.70 -11.89
CA ALA A 132 6.09 9.45 -11.77
C ALA A 132 5.01 8.62 -11.07
N LEU A 133 4.55 9.11 -9.91
CA LEU A 133 3.51 8.48 -9.10
C LEU A 133 2.14 9.04 -9.45
N ASN A 134 1.17 8.15 -9.75
CA ASN A 134 -0.25 8.49 -9.81
C ASN A 134 -0.92 8.08 -8.49
N GLU A 135 -1.16 9.06 -7.61
CA GLU A 135 -1.81 8.86 -6.31
C GLU A 135 -3.13 8.08 -6.42
N VAL A 136 -4.00 8.51 -7.33
CA VAL A 136 -5.34 7.91 -7.47
C VAL A 136 -5.25 6.44 -7.87
N SER A 137 -4.32 6.10 -8.78
CA SER A 137 -4.11 4.73 -9.24
C SER A 137 -3.63 3.82 -8.10
N VAL A 138 -2.56 4.22 -7.40
CA VAL A 138 -1.95 3.42 -6.33
C VAL A 138 -2.92 3.22 -5.18
N LEU A 139 -3.51 4.30 -4.64
CA LEU A 139 -4.43 4.20 -3.51
C LEU A 139 -5.70 3.42 -3.85
N SER A 140 -6.21 3.53 -5.08
CA SER A 140 -7.40 2.75 -5.49
C SER A 140 -7.12 1.25 -5.50
N ARG A 141 -5.94 0.82 -5.94
CA ARG A 141 -5.52 -0.58 -5.92
C ARG A 141 -5.36 -1.09 -4.49
N MET A 142 -4.68 -0.34 -3.63
CA MET A 142 -4.54 -0.69 -2.21
C MET A 142 -5.91 -0.82 -1.52
N ILE A 143 -6.84 0.13 -1.73
CA ILE A 143 -8.19 0.07 -1.18
C ILE A 143 -8.95 -1.18 -1.68
N ALA A 144 -8.80 -1.54 -2.94
CA ALA A 144 -9.43 -2.75 -3.48
C ALA A 144 -8.87 -4.03 -2.81
N GLN A 145 -7.58 -4.13 -2.62
CA GLN A 145 -6.95 -5.25 -1.91
C GLN A 145 -7.37 -5.31 -0.44
N LEU A 146 -7.44 -4.14 0.25
CA LEU A 146 -7.98 -4.07 1.61
C LEU A 146 -9.40 -4.63 1.69
N ALA A 147 -10.23 -4.41 0.69
CA ALA A 147 -11.63 -4.87 0.71
C ALA A 147 -11.75 -6.41 0.66
N LEU A 148 -10.80 -7.09 0.07
CA LEU A 148 -10.79 -8.54 -0.14
C LEU A 148 -10.01 -9.30 0.93
N SER A 149 -8.94 -8.73 1.42
CA SER A 149 -8.08 -9.35 2.43
C SER A 149 -8.74 -9.36 3.82
N ARG A 150 -8.18 -10.14 4.74
CA ARG A 150 -8.51 -10.07 6.18
C ARG A 150 -8.05 -8.71 6.75
N ASN A 151 -8.58 -8.36 7.93
CA ASN A 151 -8.20 -7.13 8.63
C ASN A 151 -6.69 -7.11 8.93
N GLY A 152 -6.09 -5.91 8.94
CA GLY A 152 -4.68 -5.69 9.27
C GLY A 152 -3.75 -5.52 8.07
N LEU A 153 -4.22 -5.71 6.85
CA LEU A 153 -3.38 -5.50 5.66
C LEU A 153 -2.94 -4.02 5.52
N SER A 154 -3.75 -3.06 5.99
CA SER A 154 -3.35 -1.64 6.02
C SER A 154 -2.13 -1.38 6.91
N ILE A 155 -1.97 -2.15 7.98
CA ILE A 155 -0.80 -2.06 8.87
C ILE A 155 0.44 -2.59 8.15
N VAL A 156 0.31 -3.72 7.43
CA VAL A 156 1.40 -4.27 6.61
C VAL A 156 1.84 -3.26 5.56
N TYR A 157 0.90 -2.63 4.86
CA TYR A 157 1.23 -1.59 3.89
C TYR A 157 1.89 -0.38 4.54
N SER A 158 1.40 0.07 5.69
CA SER A 158 1.99 1.22 6.41
C SER A 158 3.43 0.95 6.85
N ASP A 159 3.72 -0.27 7.31
CA ASP A 159 5.08 -0.71 7.65
C ASP A 159 5.96 -0.72 6.40
N MET A 160 5.51 -1.36 5.33
CA MET A 160 6.26 -1.59 4.09
C MET A 160 6.66 -0.30 3.33
N VAL A 161 5.88 0.76 3.45
CA VAL A 161 6.16 2.03 2.75
C VAL A 161 6.77 3.10 3.66
N GLY A 162 6.84 2.86 4.98
CA GLY A 162 7.44 3.78 5.96
C GLY A 162 8.93 3.47 6.19
N PHE A 163 9.71 4.48 6.57
CA PHE A 163 11.11 4.30 6.95
C PHE A 163 11.30 3.83 8.41
N ASP A 164 10.23 3.81 9.19
CA ASP A 164 10.21 3.31 10.58
C ASP A 164 9.83 1.81 10.66
N GLY A 165 9.60 1.17 9.49
CA GLY A 165 9.21 -0.22 9.35
C GLY A 165 10.23 -1.06 8.59
N ASN A 166 9.69 -2.00 7.81
CA ASN A 166 10.50 -2.83 6.91
C ASN A 166 10.45 -2.29 5.49
N GLU A 167 11.57 -2.35 4.79
CA GLU A 167 11.74 -1.76 3.47
C GLU A 167 12.19 -2.78 2.43
N PHE A 168 12.16 -2.39 1.15
CA PHE A 168 12.71 -3.16 0.05
C PHE A 168 14.16 -2.79 -0.22
N TYR A 169 15.02 -3.80 -0.28
CA TYR A 169 16.43 -3.66 -0.62
C TYR A 169 16.77 -4.52 -1.83
N PHE A 170 17.56 -3.96 -2.74
CA PHE A 170 18.15 -4.70 -3.86
C PHE A 170 19.52 -5.22 -3.42
N TYR A 171 19.62 -6.52 -3.21
CA TYR A 171 20.78 -7.13 -2.58
C TYR A 171 21.47 -8.16 -3.46
N ARG A 172 22.78 -8.03 -3.57
CA ARG A 172 23.67 -9.02 -4.15
C ARG A 172 24.93 -9.13 -3.29
N PRO A 173 25.39 -10.36 -2.93
CA PRO A 173 26.63 -10.54 -2.18
C PRO A 173 27.84 -10.06 -2.99
N ASP A 174 28.83 -9.45 -2.33
CA ASP A 174 30.08 -8.97 -3.00
C ASP A 174 30.81 -10.08 -3.73
N ASP A 175 30.81 -11.31 -3.17
CA ASP A 175 31.44 -12.51 -3.75
C ASP A 175 30.54 -13.22 -4.79
N GLY A 176 29.37 -12.66 -5.10
CA GLY A 176 28.34 -13.24 -5.96
C GLY A 176 27.59 -14.40 -5.33
N TRP A 177 26.62 -14.94 -6.08
CA TRP A 177 25.78 -16.06 -5.62
C TRP A 177 26.56 -17.37 -5.66
N GLY A 178 26.65 -18.06 -4.54
CA GLY A 178 27.37 -19.34 -4.42
C GLY A 178 26.65 -20.50 -5.12
N GLY A 179 27.26 -21.09 -6.14
CA GLY A 179 26.76 -22.29 -6.81
C GLY A 179 25.52 -22.05 -7.70
N ASN A 180 24.75 -23.11 -7.94
CA ASN A 180 23.49 -23.05 -8.67
C ASN A 180 22.37 -22.76 -7.67
N LEU A 181 22.20 -21.51 -7.28
CA LEU A 181 21.14 -21.08 -6.35
C LEU A 181 19.83 -20.87 -7.12
N THR A 182 18.73 -21.40 -6.59
CA THR A 182 17.38 -21.05 -7.07
C THR A 182 16.75 -20.03 -6.14
N PHE A 183 15.71 -19.33 -6.61
CA PHE A 183 14.95 -18.41 -5.76
C PHE A 183 14.40 -19.14 -4.52
N GLY A 184 13.84 -20.34 -4.70
CA GLY A 184 13.36 -21.15 -3.59
C GLY A 184 14.43 -21.56 -2.58
N ASP A 185 15.70 -21.68 -3.00
CA ASP A 185 16.81 -21.96 -2.09
C ASP A 185 17.24 -20.70 -1.34
N SER A 186 17.14 -19.52 -1.98
CA SER A 186 17.53 -18.24 -1.38
C SER A 186 16.66 -17.87 -0.17
N ILE A 187 15.39 -18.25 -0.15
CA ILE A 187 14.45 -17.93 0.93
C ILE A 187 14.98 -18.39 2.30
N ASN A 188 15.70 -19.53 2.35
CA ASN A 188 16.28 -20.06 3.60
C ASN A 188 17.74 -19.62 3.82
N ARG A 189 18.27 -18.67 3.05
CA ARG A 189 19.64 -18.16 3.19
C ARG A 189 19.76 -16.90 4.03
N PHE A 190 18.64 -16.37 4.51
CA PHE A 190 18.54 -15.17 5.32
C PHE A 190 17.81 -15.50 6.63
N LYS A 191 18.27 -14.95 7.76
CA LYS A 191 17.70 -15.27 9.07
C LYS A 191 16.50 -14.36 9.41
N SER A 192 16.71 -13.06 9.37
CA SER A 192 15.78 -11.97 9.76
C SER A 192 15.43 -11.06 8.61
N SER A 193 15.42 -11.58 7.40
CA SER A 193 14.96 -10.90 6.20
C SER A 193 14.42 -11.92 5.19
N THR A 194 13.62 -11.45 4.22
CA THR A 194 12.90 -12.36 3.32
C THR A 194 13.05 -11.93 1.88
N PRO A 195 13.66 -12.75 1.00
CA PRO A 195 13.60 -12.53 -0.43
C PRO A 195 12.16 -12.61 -0.95
N MET A 196 11.70 -11.54 -1.58
CA MET A 196 10.37 -11.41 -2.18
C MET A 196 10.38 -11.62 -3.69
N GLY A 197 11.50 -11.31 -4.33
CA GLY A 197 11.60 -11.32 -5.79
C GLY A 197 13.02 -11.23 -6.29
N VAL A 198 13.14 -11.07 -7.61
CA VAL A 198 14.39 -10.93 -8.33
C VAL A 198 14.31 -9.71 -9.24
N HIS A 199 15.33 -8.86 -9.18
CA HIS A 199 15.65 -7.87 -10.19
C HIS A 199 16.73 -8.46 -11.09
N ASN A 200 16.37 -8.74 -12.33
CA ASN A 200 17.28 -9.42 -13.23
C ASN A 200 18.21 -8.45 -13.99
N SER A 201 19.24 -8.98 -14.61
CA SER A 201 20.22 -8.21 -15.38
C SER A 201 19.65 -7.45 -16.60
N LYS A 202 18.37 -7.65 -16.95
CA LYS A 202 17.65 -6.91 -18.01
C LYS A 202 16.87 -5.72 -17.44
N GLY A 203 16.80 -5.59 -16.12
CA GLY A 203 16.03 -4.57 -15.44
C GLY A 203 14.58 -4.96 -15.15
N ASP A 204 14.19 -6.24 -15.34
CA ASP A 204 12.84 -6.69 -14.99
C ASP A 204 12.75 -6.99 -13.49
N ILE A 205 11.68 -6.52 -12.84
CA ILE A 205 11.27 -6.88 -11.50
C ILE A 205 10.32 -8.07 -11.57
N ILE A 206 10.58 -9.12 -10.82
CA ILE A 206 9.76 -10.33 -10.78
C ILE A 206 9.51 -10.66 -9.31
N LEU A 207 8.33 -10.31 -8.80
CA LEU A 207 7.91 -10.67 -7.45
C LEU A 207 7.42 -12.12 -7.39
N ASN A 208 7.71 -12.80 -6.29
CA ASN A 208 7.34 -14.19 -6.05
C ASN A 208 7.60 -15.12 -7.26
N PRO A 209 8.80 -15.12 -7.87
CA PRO A 209 9.08 -15.96 -9.01
C PRO A 209 8.97 -17.45 -8.66
N SER A 210 8.89 -18.31 -9.70
CA SER A 210 8.94 -19.76 -9.51
C SER A 210 10.11 -20.15 -8.60
N LYS A 211 9.86 -21.07 -7.66
CA LYS A 211 10.87 -21.51 -6.68
C LYS A 211 12.05 -22.22 -7.34
N GLU A 212 11.88 -22.73 -8.55
CA GLU A 212 12.91 -23.35 -9.40
C GLU A 212 13.66 -22.33 -10.26
N MET A 213 13.26 -21.06 -10.29
CA MET A 213 13.96 -20.02 -11.05
C MET A 213 15.40 -19.91 -10.59
N PRO A 214 16.40 -20.09 -11.50
CA PRO A 214 17.80 -19.89 -11.15
C PRO A 214 18.08 -18.40 -10.92
N ILE A 215 18.95 -18.10 -9.97
CA ILE A 215 19.49 -16.76 -9.75
C ILE A 215 20.82 -16.67 -10.50
N GLU A 216 20.89 -15.77 -11.48
CA GLU A 216 22.09 -15.54 -12.26
C GLU A 216 23.10 -14.66 -11.49
N SER A 217 24.36 -14.62 -11.96
CA SER A 217 25.44 -13.92 -11.24
C SER A 217 25.21 -12.41 -11.07
N GLU A 218 24.51 -11.79 -12.02
CA GLU A 218 24.26 -10.35 -12.04
C GLU A 218 22.88 -9.97 -11.48
N ASP A 219 22.06 -10.97 -11.14
CA ASP A 219 20.75 -10.71 -10.56
C ASP A 219 20.87 -10.20 -9.11
N GLU A 220 19.96 -9.36 -8.71
CA GLU A 220 19.77 -8.89 -7.34
C GLU A 220 18.50 -9.51 -6.76
N LEU A 221 18.54 -9.90 -5.50
CA LEU A 221 17.31 -10.26 -4.79
C LEU A 221 16.62 -9.01 -4.25
N ILE A 222 15.32 -8.93 -4.44
CA ILE A 222 14.47 -7.95 -3.77
C ILE A 222 14.17 -8.51 -2.39
N ILE A 223 14.75 -7.90 -1.37
CA ILE A 223 14.67 -8.39 0.02
C ILE A 223 13.84 -7.41 0.84
N PHE A 224 12.91 -7.95 1.61
CA PHE A 224 12.18 -7.24 2.63
C PHE A 224 12.90 -7.39 3.97
N ALA A 225 13.32 -6.28 4.58
CA ALA A 225 14.13 -6.25 5.79
C ALA A 225 13.89 -4.97 6.60
N GLU A 226 14.18 -5.02 7.90
CA GLU A 226 14.09 -3.85 8.79
C GLU A 226 15.12 -2.77 8.44
N ASP A 227 16.32 -3.18 8.04
CA ASP A 227 17.44 -2.29 7.71
C ASP A 227 18.46 -3.05 6.85
N ASP A 228 19.19 -2.34 5.97
CA ASP A 228 20.20 -2.96 5.11
C ASP A 228 21.29 -3.69 5.91
N SER A 229 21.65 -3.17 7.08
CA SER A 229 22.61 -3.77 7.99
C SER A 229 22.14 -5.10 8.64
N THR A 230 20.84 -5.41 8.54
CA THR A 230 20.26 -6.69 9.02
C THR A 230 20.25 -7.77 7.95
N ILE A 231 20.61 -7.45 6.69
CA ILE A 231 20.63 -8.40 5.58
C ILE A 231 21.94 -9.18 5.56
N PHE A 232 21.88 -10.41 6.05
CA PHE A 232 23.02 -11.34 6.04
C PHE A 232 22.72 -12.57 5.19
N TYR A 233 23.47 -12.73 4.11
CA TYR A 233 23.44 -13.93 3.27
C TYR A 233 24.31 -15.04 3.86
N PHE A 234 23.76 -16.24 3.95
CA PHE A 234 24.45 -17.44 4.39
C PHE A 234 24.60 -18.43 3.23
N GLU A 235 25.78 -19.00 3.03
CA GLU A 235 26.02 -20.03 2.01
C GLU A 235 25.22 -21.32 2.23
N LYS A 236 24.78 -21.58 3.48
CA LYS A 236 23.97 -22.72 3.85
C LYS A 236 22.62 -22.26 4.39
N PRO A 237 21.57 -23.07 4.26
CA PRO A 237 20.29 -22.77 4.88
C PRO A 237 20.46 -22.48 6.38
N VAL A 238 19.83 -21.40 6.85
CA VAL A 238 19.81 -21.02 8.28
C VAL A 238 18.75 -21.79 9.06
N PHE A 239 17.82 -22.42 8.34
CA PHE A 239 16.76 -23.24 8.89
C PHE A 239 16.56 -24.50 8.04
N GLU A 240 16.44 -25.65 8.67
CA GLU A 240 16.15 -26.93 8.02
C GLU A 240 14.70 -27.34 8.35
N PRO A 241 13.75 -27.14 7.44
CA PRO A 241 12.35 -27.39 7.71
C PRO A 241 12.05 -28.88 7.80
N SER A 242 11.09 -29.25 8.64
CA SER A 242 10.54 -30.60 8.76
C SER A 242 9.24 -30.79 7.95
N THR A 243 8.53 -29.71 7.63
CA THR A 243 7.29 -29.73 6.85
C THR A 243 7.56 -30.13 5.41
N SER A 244 7.03 -31.28 4.99
CA SER A 244 7.14 -31.83 3.64
C SER A 244 5.80 -31.83 2.88
N GLU A 245 4.69 -31.66 3.58
CA GLU A 245 3.33 -31.70 3.05
C GLU A 245 2.50 -30.58 3.68
N ILE A 246 1.58 -30.04 2.88
CA ILE A 246 0.59 -29.04 3.29
C ILE A 246 -0.82 -29.62 3.14
N PRO A 247 -1.84 -29.05 3.81
CA PRO A 247 -3.22 -29.43 3.57
C PRO A 247 -3.58 -29.29 2.09
N THR A 248 -4.16 -30.34 1.52
CA THR A 248 -4.58 -30.39 0.09
C THR A 248 -6.02 -29.92 -0.09
N SER A 249 -6.62 -29.30 0.91
CA SER A 249 -7.98 -28.75 0.77
C SER A 249 -7.98 -27.65 -0.28
N ILE A 250 -8.67 -27.88 -1.38
CA ILE A 250 -8.97 -26.83 -2.36
C ILE A 250 -9.97 -25.89 -1.69
N VAL A 251 -9.57 -24.67 -1.43
CA VAL A 251 -10.49 -23.63 -0.97
C VAL A 251 -11.14 -23.04 -2.22
N GLU A 252 -12.43 -23.26 -2.40
CA GLU A 252 -13.14 -22.60 -3.50
C GLU A 252 -13.33 -21.12 -3.17
N PRO A 253 -12.98 -20.20 -4.10
CA PRO A 253 -13.21 -18.77 -3.92
C PRO A 253 -14.69 -18.50 -3.63
N LYS A 254 -14.95 -17.79 -2.55
CA LYS A 254 -16.31 -17.44 -2.13
C LYS A 254 -16.73 -16.12 -2.77
N SER A 255 -17.94 -16.04 -3.34
CA SER A 255 -18.49 -14.78 -3.81
C SER A 255 -18.61 -13.76 -2.66
N HIS A 256 -18.26 -12.51 -2.93
CA HIS A 256 -18.30 -11.41 -1.98
C HIS A 256 -19.41 -10.43 -2.30
N ARG A 257 -19.95 -9.80 -1.28
CA ARG A 257 -20.89 -8.69 -1.38
C ARG A 257 -20.28 -7.45 -0.77
N ILE A 258 -19.91 -6.48 -1.61
CA ILE A 258 -19.13 -5.29 -1.18
C ILE A 258 -19.97 -4.03 -1.42
N ALA A 259 -20.03 -3.16 -0.39
CA ALA A 259 -20.63 -1.83 -0.49
C ALA A 259 -19.54 -0.76 -0.62
N LEU A 260 -19.76 0.18 -1.53
CA LEU A 260 -18.96 1.41 -1.64
C LEU A 260 -19.88 2.60 -1.35
N LEU A 261 -19.48 3.43 -0.41
CA LEU A 261 -20.20 4.64 -0.03
C LEU A 261 -19.46 5.87 -0.55
N ASN A 262 -20.16 6.72 -1.24
CA ASN A 262 -19.72 7.86 -2.05
C ASN A 262 -19.14 7.50 -3.42
N TRP A 263 -19.25 8.47 -4.32
CA TRP A 263 -18.60 8.44 -5.64
C TRP A 263 -17.51 9.51 -5.68
N THR A 264 -16.31 9.08 -5.99
CA THR A 264 -15.12 9.92 -6.04
C THR A 264 -14.34 9.65 -7.33
N THR A 265 -13.29 10.38 -7.60
CA THR A 265 -12.38 10.11 -8.72
C THR A 265 -11.75 8.71 -8.64
N LYS A 266 -11.62 8.15 -7.43
CA LYS A 266 -11.06 6.81 -7.18
C LYS A 266 -12.08 5.68 -7.41
N THR A 267 -13.39 5.96 -7.27
CA THR A 267 -14.43 4.92 -7.25
C THR A 267 -14.45 4.06 -8.50
N ALA A 268 -14.33 4.66 -9.68
CA ALA A 268 -14.33 3.91 -10.94
C ALA A 268 -13.15 2.93 -11.03
N ILE A 269 -11.96 3.36 -10.62
CA ILE A 269 -10.75 2.52 -10.60
C ILE A 269 -10.87 1.41 -9.54
N ILE A 270 -11.37 1.74 -8.34
CA ILE A 270 -11.61 0.75 -7.28
C ILE A 270 -12.58 -0.33 -7.78
N LEU A 271 -13.68 0.07 -8.43
CA LEU A 271 -14.65 -0.89 -8.99
C LEU A 271 -14.02 -1.78 -10.05
N GLU A 272 -13.23 -1.21 -10.96
CA GLU A 272 -12.52 -1.98 -11.99
C GLU A 272 -11.58 -3.01 -11.37
N LYS A 273 -10.79 -2.58 -10.38
CA LYS A 273 -9.88 -3.48 -9.67
C LYS A 273 -10.63 -4.55 -8.88
N LEU A 274 -11.68 -4.20 -8.15
CA LEU A 274 -12.53 -5.19 -7.48
C LEU A 274 -13.12 -6.20 -8.47
N CYS A 275 -13.60 -5.74 -9.63
CA CYS A 275 -14.12 -6.65 -10.66
C CYS A 275 -13.05 -7.63 -11.18
N SER A 276 -11.79 -7.23 -11.26
CA SER A 276 -10.69 -8.10 -11.71
C SER A 276 -10.29 -9.16 -10.67
N TYR A 277 -10.49 -8.88 -9.38
CA TYR A 277 -10.16 -9.80 -8.28
C TYR A 277 -11.32 -10.70 -7.86
N LEU A 278 -12.57 -10.23 -7.99
CA LEU A 278 -13.72 -10.88 -7.37
C LEU A 278 -14.12 -12.17 -8.09
N PRO A 279 -14.41 -13.24 -7.34
CA PRO A 279 -14.98 -14.47 -7.89
C PRO A 279 -16.34 -14.25 -8.53
N LYS A 280 -16.66 -15.10 -9.49
CA LYS A 280 -17.96 -15.13 -10.16
C LYS A 280 -19.13 -15.18 -9.18
N GLY A 281 -20.16 -14.37 -9.44
CA GLY A 281 -21.34 -14.26 -8.59
C GLY A 281 -21.19 -13.30 -7.41
N SER A 282 -20.11 -12.50 -7.38
CA SER A 282 -19.96 -11.42 -6.41
C SER A 282 -20.82 -10.20 -6.78
N GLU A 283 -21.13 -9.36 -5.77
CA GLU A 283 -21.98 -8.19 -5.89
C GLU A 283 -21.22 -6.93 -5.46
N LEU A 284 -21.22 -5.88 -6.28
CA LEU A 284 -20.72 -4.56 -5.96
C LEU A 284 -21.89 -3.56 -5.89
N CYS A 285 -22.12 -2.97 -4.72
CA CYS A 285 -23.20 -2.03 -4.48
C CYS A 285 -22.64 -0.66 -4.16
N VAL A 286 -22.82 0.31 -5.06
CA VAL A 286 -22.42 1.70 -4.83
C VAL A 286 -23.61 2.50 -4.33
N PHE A 287 -23.41 3.25 -3.24
CA PHE A 287 -24.41 4.10 -2.61
C PHE A 287 -23.95 5.56 -2.62
N VAL A 288 -24.78 6.45 -3.12
CA VAL A 288 -24.47 7.87 -3.28
C VAL A 288 -25.64 8.74 -2.89
N SER A 289 -25.35 9.95 -2.39
CA SER A 289 -26.40 10.92 -2.07
C SER A 289 -27.04 11.55 -3.32
N SER A 290 -26.34 11.54 -4.44
CA SER A 290 -26.84 12.05 -5.74
C SER A 290 -26.12 11.34 -6.87
N LYS A 291 -26.86 10.88 -7.86
CA LYS A 291 -26.28 10.26 -9.06
C LYS A 291 -25.58 11.27 -9.95
N LEU A 292 -24.44 10.88 -10.46
CA LEU A 292 -23.65 11.62 -11.43
C LEU A 292 -23.71 10.95 -12.81
N PRO A 293 -23.66 11.70 -13.92
CA PRO A 293 -23.77 11.14 -15.27
C PRO A 293 -22.71 10.08 -15.60
N GLU A 294 -21.50 10.23 -15.07
CA GLU A 294 -20.38 9.30 -15.27
C GLU A 294 -20.61 7.92 -14.62
N MET A 295 -21.48 7.82 -13.62
CA MET A 295 -21.78 6.57 -12.93
C MET A 295 -22.45 5.55 -13.86
N ASP A 296 -23.39 5.98 -14.69
CA ASP A 296 -24.10 5.08 -15.62
C ASP A 296 -23.17 4.58 -16.73
N SER A 297 -22.25 5.43 -17.21
CA SER A 297 -21.25 5.02 -18.20
C SER A 297 -20.24 4.04 -17.59
N SER A 298 -19.73 4.30 -16.38
CA SER A 298 -18.83 3.40 -15.67
C SER A 298 -19.49 2.03 -15.40
N LYS A 299 -20.75 2.03 -14.92
CA LYS A 299 -21.51 0.81 -14.71
C LYS A 299 -21.64 -0.02 -16.01
N THR A 300 -21.96 0.63 -17.13
CA THR A 300 -22.13 -0.06 -18.41
C THR A 300 -20.83 -0.70 -18.87
N THR A 301 -19.72 0.05 -18.83
CA THR A 301 -18.40 -0.45 -19.23
C THR A 301 -17.95 -1.63 -18.36
N LEU A 302 -18.13 -1.52 -17.04
CA LEU A 302 -17.76 -2.59 -16.11
C LEU A 302 -18.64 -3.85 -16.30
N ALA A 303 -19.95 -3.69 -16.48
CA ALA A 303 -20.84 -4.82 -16.71
C ALA A 303 -20.58 -5.54 -18.04
N GLU A 304 -20.11 -4.82 -19.07
CA GLU A 304 -19.65 -5.42 -20.34
C GLU A 304 -18.33 -6.18 -20.17
N GLY A 305 -17.39 -5.63 -19.41
CA GLY A 305 -16.07 -6.24 -19.16
C GLY A 305 -16.13 -7.44 -18.19
N TYR A 306 -17.03 -7.39 -17.20
CA TYR A 306 -17.13 -8.36 -16.10
C TYR A 306 -18.58 -8.87 -15.93
N PRO A 307 -19.11 -9.64 -16.88
CA PRO A 307 -20.53 -10.03 -16.89
C PRO A 307 -20.93 -10.97 -15.75
N ASP A 308 -19.99 -11.58 -15.07
CA ASP A 308 -20.21 -12.49 -13.94
C ASP A 308 -20.28 -11.77 -12.57
N ILE A 309 -20.07 -10.44 -12.54
CA ILE A 309 -20.13 -9.59 -11.34
C ILE A 309 -21.39 -8.70 -11.43
N GLU A 310 -22.21 -8.72 -10.40
CA GLU A 310 -23.38 -7.85 -10.33
C GLU A 310 -23.01 -6.47 -9.78
N ILE A 311 -23.25 -5.39 -10.57
CA ILE A 311 -22.93 -4.01 -10.19
C ILE A 311 -24.22 -3.20 -10.08
N SER A 312 -24.47 -2.62 -8.92
CA SER A 312 -25.62 -1.76 -8.65
C SER A 312 -25.20 -0.34 -8.23
N MET A 313 -25.95 0.66 -8.69
CA MET A 313 -25.77 2.07 -8.34
C MET A 313 -27.04 2.59 -7.68
N ASN A 314 -26.95 2.92 -6.41
CA ASN A 314 -28.10 3.25 -5.59
C ASN A 314 -28.02 4.70 -5.07
N GLU A 315 -29.11 5.46 -5.25
CA GLU A 315 -29.23 6.81 -4.70
C GLU A 315 -30.00 6.74 -3.37
N MET A 316 -29.39 7.29 -2.31
CA MET A 316 -29.97 7.32 -0.98
C MET A 316 -29.34 8.43 -0.15
N ASP A 317 -30.05 8.90 0.87
CA ASP A 317 -29.47 9.86 1.83
C ASP A 317 -28.50 9.18 2.80
N LEU A 318 -27.19 9.34 2.55
CA LEU A 318 -26.14 8.79 3.41
C LEU A 318 -26.03 9.50 4.78
N ASN A 319 -26.75 10.61 4.99
CA ASN A 319 -26.81 11.28 6.27
C ASN A 319 -28.00 10.83 7.14
N ASP A 320 -28.96 10.10 6.56
CA ASP A 320 -30.13 9.61 7.27
C ASP A 320 -29.92 8.18 7.78
N LEU A 321 -30.11 7.98 9.10
CA LEU A 321 -29.96 6.68 9.74
C LEU A 321 -30.98 5.63 9.25
N GLN A 322 -32.18 6.05 8.85
CA GLN A 322 -33.18 5.12 8.34
C GLN A 322 -32.76 4.60 6.97
N SER A 323 -32.36 5.49 6.07
CA SER A 323 -31.84 5.13 4.75
C SER A 323 -30.64 4.18 4.85
N LEU A 324 -29.67 4.50 5.72
CA LEU A 324 -28.52 3.62 5.96
C LEU A 324 -28.91 2.26 6.55
N ASN A 325 -29.97 2.18 7.37
CA ASN A 325 -30.46 0.90 7.87
C ASN A 325 -31.18 0.09 6.80
N GLU A 326 -31.86 0.75 5.85
CA GLU A 326 -32.50 0.10 4.67
C GLU A 326 -31.46 -0.50 3.72
N MET A 327 -30.23 -0.02 3.70
CA MET A 327 -29.11 -0.65 3.00
C MET A 327 -28.76 -2.05 3.53
N GLU A 328 -29.19 -2.37 4.75
CA GLU A 328 -28.89 -3.64 5.45
C GLU A 328 -27.37 -3.91 5.55
N PRO A 329 -26.59 -3.01 6.19
CA PRO A 329 -25.13 -3.07 6.21
C PRO A 329 -24.57 -4.42 6.71
N GLN A 330 -25.29 -5.12 7.59
CA GLN A 330 -24.90 -6.44 8.11
C GLN A 330 -24.90 -7.55 7.06
N ASN A 331 -25.39 -7.30 5.85
CA ASN A 331 -25.44 -8.31 4.75
C ASN A 331 -24.26 -8.19 3.79
N PHE A 332 -23.38 -7.21 3.95
CA PHE A 332 -22.15 -7.10 3.20
C PHE A 332 -21.00 -7.86 3.88
N ASP A 333 -20.02 -8.26 3.12
CA ASP A 333 -18.74 -8.78 3.62
C ASP A 333 -17.78 -7.64 3.93
N SER A 334 -17.76 -6.60 3.07
CA SER A 334 -16.96 -5.39 3.27
C SER A 334 -17.75 -4.12 2.92
N ILE A 335 -17.50 -3.04 3.64
CA ILE A 335 -18.06 -1.70 3.39
C ILE A 335 -16.93 -0.70 3.30
N LEU A 336 -16.74 -0.13 2.12
CA LEU A 336 -15.75 0.93 1.88
C LEU A 336 -16.41 2.30 2.03
N ILE A 337 -15.85 3.14 2.89
CA ILE A 337 -16.30 4.51 3.10
C ILE A 337 -15.24 5.43 2.51
N LEU A 338 -15.50 5.92 1.29
CA LEU A 338 -14.57 6.78 0.56
C LEU A 338 -14.78 8.24 0.93
N SER A 339 -13.68 8.99 0.94
CA SER A 339 -13.72 10.42 1.20
C SER A 339 -14.40 11.15 0.03
N PRO A 340 -15.52 11.85 0.25
CA PRO A 340 -16.11 12.67 -0.81
C PRO A 340 -15.20 13.86 -1.10
N GLY A 341 -15.09 14.29 -2.33
CA GLY A 341 -14.41 15.55 -2.62
C GLY A 341 -15.00 16.70 -1.77
N GLY A 342 -14.16 17.59 -1.29
CA GLY A 342 -14.56 18.68 -0.39
C GLY A 342 -13.72 19.94 -0.56
N THR A 343 -13.98 20.93 0.30
CA THR A 343 -13.22 22.20 0.31
C THR A 343 -11.97 22.09 1.17
N THR A 344 -12.06 21.34 2.28
CA THR A 344 -10.95 21.14 3.22
C THR A 344 -10.84 19.66 3.62
N ILE A 345 -9.64 19.25 4.00
CA ILE A 345 -9.36 17.90 4.52
C ILE A 345 -10.22 17.63 5.77
N GLU A 346 -10.29 18.59 6.69
CA GLU A 346 -11.09 18.49 7.93
C GLU A 346 -12.58 18.20 7.67
N GLU A 347 -13.18 18.88 6.67
CA GLU A 347 -14.59 18.63 6.29
C GLU A 347 -14.78 17.23 5.71
N MET A 348 -13.83 16.77 4.89
CA MET A 348 -13.87 15.44 4.30
C MET A 348 -13.75 14.34 5.36
N ASP A 349 -12.79 14.44 6.26
CA ASP A 349 -12.57 13.46 7.32
C ASP A 349 -13.72 13.46 8.34
N ALA A 350 -14.23 14.64 8.73
CA ALA A 350 -15.39 14.74 9.61
C ALA A 350 -16.62 14.06 9.00
N TYR A 351 -16.85 14.18 7.70
CA TYR A 351 -17.94 13.50 7.01
C TYR A 351 -17.76 11.97 7.05
N VAL A 352 -16.59 11.47 6.70
CA VAL A 352 -16.26 10.03 6.67
C VAL A 352 -16.42 9.42 8.07
N ILE A 353 -15.84 10.05 9.09
CA ILE A 353 -15.95 9.61 10.49
C ILE A 353 -17.41 9.59 10.96
N SER A 354 -18.18 10.63 10.60
CA SER A 354 -19.61 10.69 10.93
C SER A 354 -20.42 9.55 10.30
N LEU A 355 -20.14 9.23 9.03
CA LEU A 355 -20.79 8.13 8.31
C LEU A 355 -20.41 6.77 8.92
N LEU A 356 -19.15 6.57 9.22
CA LEU A 356 -18.64 5.40 9.92
C LEU A 356 -19.35 5.14 11.25
N ILE A 357 -19.48 6.16 12.09
CA ILE A 357 -20.15 6.06 13.39
C ILE A 357 -21.62 5.65 13.21
N ARG A 358 -22.32 6.20 12.21
CA ARG A 358 -23.72 5.85 11.91
C ARG A 358 -23.86 4.38 11.49
N ILE A 359 -23.02 3.90 10.57
CA ILE A 359 -23.04 2.51 10.12
C ILE A 359 -22.78 1.57 11.30
N ARG A 360 -21.77 1.87 12.11
CA ARG A 360 -21.47 1.10 13.30
C ARG A 360 -22.63 1.05 14.30
N GLN A 361 -23.29 2.17 14.52
CA GLN A 361 -24.48 2.23 15.39
C GLN A 361 -25.60 1.30 14.88
N ILE A 362 -25.80 1.22 13.57
CA ILE A 362 -26.77 0.32 12.95
C ILE A 362 -26.35 -1.14 13.15
N LEU A 363 -25.08 -1.48 12.92
CA LEU A 363 -24.56 -2.83 13.12
C LEU A 363 -24.70 -3.29 14.57
N ILE A 364 -24.36 -2.46 15.55
CA ILE A 364 -24.57 -2.75 16.98
C ILE A 364 -26.04 -3.01 17.29
N LYS A 365 -26.93 -2.17 16.80
CA LYS A 365 -28.38 -2.32 17.03
C LYS A 365 -28.91 -3.61 16.41
N ASN A 366 -28.46 -3.96 15.20
CA ASN A 366 -28.95 -5.14 14.49
C ASN A 366 -28.36 -6.44 15.05
N SER A 367 -27.14 -6.43 15.61
CA SER A 367 -26.53 -7.60 16.26
C SER A 367 -27.21 -7.95 17.60
N GLY A 368 -27.67 -6.95 18.37
CA GLY A 368 -28.40 -7.17 19.62
C GLY A 368 -29.82 -7.77 19.47
N ALA A 369 -30.37 -7.78 18.26
CA ALA A 369 -31.72 -8.29 17.98
C ALA A 369 -31.76 -9.79 17.64
N LYS A 370 -30.61 -10.45 17.41
CA LYS A 370 -30.53 -11.89 17.06
C LYS A 370 -29.82 -12.68 18.16
N SER A 371 -30.60 -13.09 19.17
CA SER A 371 -30.18 -14.16 20.12
C SER A 371 -30.51 -15.53 19.50
N GLY A 372 -29.62 -16.03 18.65
CA GLY A 372 -29.75 -17.35 18.01
C GLY A 372 -28.48 -17.70 17.22
N SER A 373 -28.07 -18.92 17.29
CA SER A 373 -26.79 -19.57 16.96
C SER A 373 -26.17 -19.40 15.56
N GLU A 374 -26.37 -18.29 14.88
CA GLU A 374 -25.64 -17.86 13.68
C GLU A 374 -25.34 -16.37 13.78
N SER A 375 -24.37 -16.01 14.59
CA SER A 375 -23.81 -14.65 14.53
C SER A 375 -22.94 -14.59 13.27
N ARG A 376 -23.49 -14.04 12.19
CA ARG A 376 -22.65 -13.61 11.06
C ARG A 376 -21.64 -12.60 11.59
N ALA A 377 -20.39 -12.77 11.24
CA ALA A 377 -19.35 -11.78 11.54
C ALA A 377 -19.77 -10.41 11.00
N TRP A 378 -19.38 -9.34 11.67
CA TRP A 378 -19.61 -7.98 11.16
C TRP A 378 -18.92 -7.81 9.81
N PRO A 379 -19.48 -6.95 8.91
CA PRO A 379 -18.77 -6.59 7.70
C PRO A 379 -17.46 -5.89 8.07
N LYS A 380 -16.44 -6.14 7.29
CA LYS A 380 -15.19 -5.38 7.35
C LYS A 380 -15.49 -3.91 7.00
N LEU A 381 -15.12 -2.98 7.86
CA LEU A 381 -15.26 -1.55 7.63
C LEU A 381 -13.91 -0.97 7.23
N ILE A 382 -13.83 -0.44 6.02
CA ILE A 382 -12.62 0.19 5.48
C ILE A 382 -12.92 1.67 5.26
N THR A 383 -12.07 2.51 5.84
CA THR A 383 -12.27 3.95 5.82
C THR A 383 -11.09 4.66 5.18
N GLU A 384 -11.35 5.51 4.21
CA GLU A 384 -10.35 6.42 3.69
C GLU A 384 -10.38 7.73 4.48
N VAL A 385 -9.24 8.13 5.02
CA VAL A 385 -9.03 9.43 5.66
C VAL A 385 -7.84 10.13 5.03
N MET A 386 -7.83 11.44 5.11
CA MET A 386 -6.80 12.26 4.49
C MET A 386 -5.71 12.66 5.50
N ASP A 387 -6.07 12.83 6.79
CA ASP A 387 -5.17 13.31 7.82
C ASP A 387 -4.86 12.22 8.85
N SER A 388 -3.57 11.95 9.05
CA SER A 388 -3.07 10.97 10.02
C SER A 388 -3.40 11.32 11.48
N GLU A 389 -3.68 12.59 11.81
CA GLU A 389 -4.11 12.99 13.16
C GLU A 389 -5.46 12.37 13.54
N ASN A 390 -6.27 11.96 12.56
CA ASN A 390 -7.55 11.31 12.77
C ASN A 390 -7.47 9.80 13.05
N ILE A 391 -6.29 9.17 12.96
CA ILE A 391 -6.10 7.72 13.16
C ILE A 391 -6.64 7.26 14.52
N ASP A 392 -6.30 7.94 15.61
CA ASP A 392 -6.74 7.55 16.96
C ASP A 392 -8.27 7.66 17.12
N ILE A 393 -8.91 8.61 16.44
CA ILE A 393 -10.39 8.76 16.44
C ILE A 393 -11.01 7.55 15.72
N ILE A 394 -10.45 7.15 14.59
CA ILE A 394 -10.95 6.03 13.78
C ILE A 394 -10.79 4.71 14.53
N LEU A 395 -9.61 4.45 15.09
CA LEU A 395 -9.34 3.25 15.87
C LEU A 395 -10.25 3.15 17.09
N ASN A 396 -10.47 4.26 17.82
CA ASN A 396 -11.42 4.31 18.92
C ASN A 396 -12.87 4.11 18.47
N SER A 397 -13.17 4.37 17.19
CA SER A 397 -14.46 4.07 16.59
C SER A 397 -14.62 2.58 16.24
N GLY A 398 -13.60 1.74 16.44
CA GLY A 398 -13.61 0.29 16.24
C GLY A 398 -13.58 -0.12 14.77
N VAL A 399 -12.92 0.65 13.96
CA VAL A 399 -12.49 0.26 12.60
C VAL A 399 -11.25 -0.61 12.73
N GLU A 400 -11.20 -1.65 11.92
CA GLU A 400 -10.13 -2.63 11.95
C GLU A 400 -9.16 -2.44 10.77
N ASP A 401 -9.58 -1.69 9.72
CA ASP A 401 -8.74 -1.31 8.59
C ASP A 401 -9.06 0.13 8.12
N PHE A 402 -8.02 0.89 7.80
CA PHE A 402 -8.16 2.26 7.32
C PHE A 402 -6.98 2.62 6.42
N MET A 403 -7.18 3.62 5.58
CA MET A 403 -6.12 4.14 4.73
C MET A 403 -5.98 5.65 4.95
N VAL A 404 -4.77 6.09 5.25
CA VAL A 404 -4.43 7.52 5.33
C VAL A 404 -3.77 7.93 4.02
N SER A 405 -4.58 8.42 3.08
CA SER A 405 -4.15 8.65 1.69
C SER A 405 -2.91 9.54 1.58
N ASN A 406 -2.88 10.69 2.25
CA ASN A 406 -1.73 11.61 2.17
C ASN A 406 -0.45 11.02 2.78
N GLN A 407 -0.56 10.19 3.80
CA GLN A 407 0.59 9.55 4.44
C GLN A 407 1.21 8.53 3.48
N PHE A 408 0.42 7.62 2.93
CA PHE A 408 0.92 6.59 2.00
C PHE A 408 1.64 7.21 0.79
N VAL A 409 1.03 8.22 0.15
CA VAL A 409 1.66 8.91 -0.99
C VAL A 409 2.98 9.55 -0.57
N SER A 410 3.01 10.20 0.59
CA SER A 410 4.23 10.84 1.11
C SER A 410 5.35 9.84 1.40
N GLN A 411 5.00 8.68 1.94
CA GLN A 411 5.93 7.59 2.23
C GLN A 411 6.49 7.00 0.94
N ILE A 412 5.63 6.61 -0.01
CA ILE A 412 6.07 6.07 -1.31
C ILE A 412 6.97 7.09 -2.05
N MET A 413 6.61 8.36 -2.10
CA MET A 413 7.46 9.37 -2.75
C MET A 413 8.82 9.53 -2.08
N ALA A 414 8.88 9.44 -0.76
CA ALA A 414 10.14 9.51 -0.04
C ALA A 414 10.99 8.26 -0.28
N GLN A 415 10.41 7.05 -0.22
CA GLN A 415 11.08 5.79 -0.54
C GLN A 415 11.65 5.81 -1.98
N VAL A 416 10.84 6.17 -2.96
CA VAL A 416 11.25 6.25 -4.37
C VAL A 416 12.33 7.30 -4.61
N SER A 417 12.40 8.35 -3.76
CA SER A 417 13.47 9.36 -3.86
C SER A 417 14.82 8.86 -3.35
N GLU A 418 14.81 7.88 -2.43
CA GLU A 418 16.01 7.20 -1.93
C GLU A 418 16.41 6.03 -2.85
N GLU A 419 15.43 5.22 -3.27
CA GLU A 419 15.59 4.08 -4.17
C GLU A 419 14.56 4.14 -5.32
N PRO A 420 14.92 4.69 -6.50
CA PRO A 420 13.97 4.86 -7.61
C PRO A 420 13.32 3.58 -8.11
N MET A 421 13.98 2.43 -7.99
CA MET A 421 13.43 1.14 -8.40
C MET A 421 12.33 0.62 -7.47
N ALA A 422 12.20 1.18 -6.27
CA ALA A 422 11.11 0.85 -5.36
C ALA A 422 9.72 1.14 -5.98
N LEU A 423 9.60 2.15 -6.88
CA LEU A 423 8.34 2.40 -7.57
C LEU A 423 7.91 1.22 -8.44
N ASP A 424 8.85 0.60 -9.12
CA ASP A 424 8.57 -0.55 -9.99
C ASP A 424 8.13 -1.78 -9.15
N VAL A 425 8.66 -1.92 -7.93
CA VAL A 425 8.21 -2.94 -6.95
C VAL A 425 6.78 -2.62 -6.47
N TYR A 426 6.48 -1.38 -6.13
CA TYR A 426 5.13 -0.97 -5.73
C TYR A 426 4.12 -1.11 -6.87
N ASP A 427 4.51 -0.73 -8.09
CA ASP A 427 3.65 -0.88 -9.26
C ASP A 427 3.32 -2.35 -9.54
N ASP A 428 4.28 -3.27 -9.40
CA ASP A 428 4.04 -4.72 -9.55
C ASP A 428 3.16 -5.26 -8.39
N LEU A 429 3.49 -4.90 -7.14
CA LEU A 429 2.78 -5.36 -5.94
C LEU A 429 1.30 -4.94 -5.91
N PHE A 430 0.97 -3.78 -6.46
CA PHE A 430 -0.40 -3.25 -6.45
C PHE A 430 -1.14 -3.47 -7.78
N GLN A 431 -0.59 -4.23 -8.74
CA GLN A 431 -1.30 -4.61 -9.97
C GLN A 431 -2.21 -5.82 -9.73
N ALA A 432 -3.24 -5.96 -10.60
CA ALA A 432 -4.14 -7.10 -10.59
C ALA A 432 -3.54 -8.37 -11.22
N GLU A 433 -2.42 -8.23 -11.93
CA GLU A 433 -1.69 -9.33 -12.56
C GLU A 433 -0.39 -9.54 -11.79
N GLY A 434 -0.10 -10.74 -11.36
CA GLY A 434 1.10 -11.07 -10.59
C GLY A 434 0.78 -11.48 -9.15
N SER A 435 1.75 -11.29 -8.27
CA SER A 435 1.61 -11.63 -6.85
C SER A 435 1.27 -10.42 -6.01
N GLU A 436 0.32 -10.58 -5.11
CA GLU A 436 -0.21 -9.56 -4.22
C GLU A 436 -0.09 -10.00 -2.77
N LEU A 437 -0.29 -9.05 -1.84
CA LEU A 437 -0.28 -9.35 -0.42
C LEU A 437 -1.67 -9.80 0.07
N TYR A 438 -1.68 -10.94 0.74
CA TYR A 438 -2.85 -11.50 1.40
C TYR A 438 -2.53 -11.88 2.84
N ILE A 439 -3.53 -11.80 3.70
CA ILE A 439 -3.49 -12.44 5.01
C ILE A 439 -4.32 -13.72 4.92
N LYS A 440 -3.65 -14.86 4.73
CA LYS A 440 -4.28 -16.16 4.53
C LYS A 440 -4.43 -16.92 5.85
N PRO A 441 -5.54 -17.65 6.08
CA PRO A 441 -5.72 -18.45 7.30
C PRO A 441 -4.57 -19.44 7.52
N ALA A 442 -4.12 -19.59 8.77
CA ALA A 442 -3.08 -20.57 9.13
C ALA A 442 -3.46 -22.01 8.74
N SER A 443 -4.78 -22.31 8.68
CA SER A 443 -5.31 -23.60 8.25
C SER A 443 -5.04 -23.95 6.78
N TYR A 444 -4.62 -22.99 5.94
CA TYR A 444 -4.21 -23.28 4.57
C TYR A 444 -2.82 -23.90 4.50
N TYR A 445 -2.02 -23.70 5.54
CA TYR A 445 -0.62 -24.10 5.62
C TYR A 445 -0.39 -25.29 6.57
N PHE A 446 -1.25 -25.45 7.58
CA PHE A 446 -1.12 -26.46 8.61
C PHE A 446 -2.43 -27.21 8.87
N ASP A 447 -2.31 -28.52 9.11
CA ASP A 447 -3.42 -29.36 9.55
C ASP A 447 -3.51 -29.34 11.08
N PHE A 448 -4.49 -28.62 11.62
CA PHE A 448 -4.74 -28.54 13.06
C PHE A 448 -5.34 -29.83 13.64
N LYS A 449 -5.88 -30.71 12.79
CA LYS A 449 -6.62 -31.92 13.22
C LYS A 449 -7.71 -31.56 14.24
N ASP A 450 -7.61 -32.12 15.44
CA ASP A 450 -8.52 -31.83 16.58
C ASP A 450 -7.91 -30.84 17.58
N ALA A 451 -6.75 -30.26 17.30
CA ALA A 451 -6.10 -29.29 18.18
C ALA A 451 -6.66 -27.88 17.97
N GLU A 452 -6.85 -27.13 19.05
CA GLU A 452 -7.22 -25.72 18.99
C GLU A 452 -6.04 -24.84 18.53
N THR A 453 -4.82 -25.26 18.86
CA THR A 453 -3.58 -24.55 18.52
C THR A 453 -2.46 -25.51 18.15
N ILE A 454 -1.50 -25.02 17.38
CA ILE A 454 -0.22 -25.68 17.07
C ILE A 454 0.93 -24.74 17.40
N THR A 455 2.08 -25.28 17.82
CA THR A 455 3.29 -24.48 18.00
C THR A 455 4.32 -24.88 16.96
N VAL A 456 4.77 -23.90 16.17
CA VAL A 456 5.73 -24.12 15.07
C VAL A 456 6.75 -22.99 15.04
N PRO A 457 8.02 -23.26 14.65
CA PRO A 457 8.96 -22.21 14.29
C PRO A 457 8.49 -21.46 13.05
N TYR A 458 8.81 -20.16 12.96
CA TYR A 458 8.45 -19.36 11.78
C TYR A 458 9.02 -19.94 10.47
N GLY A 459 10.18 -20.56 10.51
CA GLY A 459 10.77 -21.25 9.37
C GLY A 459 9.90 -22.38 8.79
N GLU A 460 9.04 -23.00 9.59
CA GLU A 460 8.05 -23.97 9.09
C GLU A 460 6.90 -23.26 8.34
N CYS A 461 6.52 -22.03 8.75
CA CYS A 461 5.57 -21.20 8.01
C CYS A 461 6.14 -20.82 6.63
N VAL A 462 7.42 -20.43 6.59
CA VAL A 462 8.15 -20.13 5.35
C VAL A 462 8.19 -21.35 4.42
N GLN A 463 8.44 -22.54 4.96
CA GLN A 463 8.46 -23.77 4.19
C GLN A 463 7.07 -24.15 3.66
N ALA A 464 6.04 -24.04 4.49
CA ALA A 464 4.67 -24.35 4.09
C ALA A 464 4.21 -23.44 2.93
N ALA A 465 4.55 -22.16 2.97
CA ALA A 465 4.29 -21.22 1.89
C ALA A 465 5.09 -21.55 0.61
N LYS A 466 6.38 -21.90 0.77
CA LYS A 466 7.20 -22.34 -0.36
C LYS A 466 6.56 -23.53 -1.11
N LEU A 467 5.94 -24.47 -0.39
CA LEU A 467 5.22 -25.60 -0.98
C LEU A 467 3.94 -25.18 -1.73
N ARG A 468 3.41 -23.99 -1.46
CA ARG A 468 2.29 -23.36 -2.18
C ARG A 468 2.74 -22.40 -3.28
N ASN A 469 4.02 -22.29 -3.58
CA ASN A 469 4.62 -21.27 -4.45
C ASN A 469 4.42 -19.82 -3.97
N GLU A 470 4.30 -19.61 -2.68
CA GLU A 470 4.11 -18.33 -2.03
C GLU A 470 5.37 -17.91 -1.27
N VAL A 471 5.46 -16.62 -0.89
CA VAL A 471 6.47 -16.07 0.02
C VAL A 471 5.77 -15.51 1.24
N ILE A 472 6.20 -15.92 2.44
CA ILE A 472 5.64 -15.38 3.70
C ILE A 472 6.50 -14.24 4.20
N LEU A 473 5.85 -13.11 4.52
CA LEU A 473 6.46 -11.93 5.11
C LEU A 473 6.25 -11.85 6.63
N GLY A 474 5.30 -12.59 7.17
CA GLY A 474 5.00 -12.53 8.59
C GLY A 474 3.73 -13.27 8.99
N LEU A 475 3.27 -12.96 10.18
CA LEU A 475 2.10 -13.56 10.82
C LEU A 475 1.11 -12.50 11.28
N GLN A 476 -0.16 -12.87 11.37
CA GLN A 476 -1.19 -12.12 12.06
C GLN A 476 -1.72 -12.94 13.22
N ILE A 477 -1.52 -12.46 14.44
CA ILE A 477 -1.97 -13.08 15.67
C ILE A 477 -3.32 -12.47 16.07
N HIS A 478 -4.38 -13.22 15.94
CA HIS A 478 -5.76 -12.74 16.16
C HIS A 478 -5.99 -12.21 17.57
N ALA A 479 -5.38 -12.82 18.57
CA ALA A 479 -5.53 -12.40 19.98
C ALA A 479 -5.08 -10.94 20.20
N ASP A 480 -4.12 -10.45 19.41
CA ASP A 480 -3.48 -9.15 19.54
C ASP A 480 -4.03 -8.09 18.57
N GLN A 481 -5.00 -8.44 17.73
CA GLN A 481 -5.57 -7.55 16.70
C GLN A 481 -6.15 -6.23 17.23
N LYS A 482 -6.41 -6.11 18.53
CA LYS A 482 -6.90 -4.87 19.15
C LYS A 482 -5.81 -4.09 19.89
N SER A 483 -4.60 -4.60 19.92
CA SER A 483 -3.47 -3.99 20.61
C SER A 483 -2.65 -3.13 19.66
N LYS A 484 -2.71 -1.80 19.83
CA LYS A 484 -1.84 -0.88 19.07
C LYS A 484 -0.35 -1.11 19.41
N ASN A 485 -0.05 -1.47 20.65
CA ASN A 485 1.32 -1.72 21.08
C ASN A 485 1.94 -2.97 20.44
N ASP A 486 1.12 -3.92 20.02
CA ASP A 486 1.52 -5.15 19.36
C ASP A 486 1.23 -5.08 17.84
N MET A 487 1.29 -3.89 17.25
CA MET A 487 1.02 -3.63 15.83
C MET A 487 -0.26 -4.33 15.33
N PHE A 488 -1.32 -4.33 16.15
CA PHE A 488 -2.59 -5.02 15.83
C PHE A 488 -2.43 -6.51 15.49
N GLY A 489 -1.46 -7.17 16.13
CA GLY A 489 -1.14 -8.59 15.94
C GLY A 489 -0.33 -8.89 14.67
N ILE A 490 0.16 -7.88 13.97
CA ILE A 490 1.06 -8.05 12.81
C ILE A 490 2.49 -8.24 13.31
N VAL A 491 3.11 -9.35 12.90
CA VAL A 491 4.52 -9.67 13.19
C VAL A 491 5.22 -9.90 11.84
N LEU A 492 6.08 -8.99 11.43
CA LEU A 492 6.79 -9.07 10.15
C LEU A 492 8.20 -9.63 10.33
N ILE A 493 8.60 -10.44 9.38
CA ILE A 493 9.93 -11.08 9.26
C ILE A 493 10.60 -11.50 10.58
N PRO A 494 9.90 -12.23 11.49
CA PRO A 494 10.54 -12.75 12.67
C PRO A 494 11.67 -13.74 12.33
N ASP A 495 12.57 -13.98 13.27
CA ASP A 495 13.64 -14.97 13.11
C ASP A 495 13.06 -16.34 12.77
N LYS A 496 13.66 -17.05 11.82
CA LYS A 496 13.15 -18.37 11.38
C LYS A 496 13.10 -19.43 12.49
N ASP A 497 13.91 -19.26 13.54
CA ASP A 497 13.92 -20.14 14.71
C ASP A 497 12.89 -19.75 15.77
N GLU A 498 12.23 -18.61 15.64
CA GLU A 498 11.24 -18.12 16.61
C GLU A 498 9.97 -18.97 16.58
N GLU A 499 9.51 -19.42 17.76
CA GLU A 499 8.34 -20.28 17.90
C GLU A 499 7.04 -19.47 18.07
N PHE A 500 6.04 -19.81 17.31
CA PHE A 500 4.69 -19.21 17.39
C PHE A 500 3.65 -20.28 17.68
N THR A 501 2.71 -19.95 18.56
CA THR A 501 1.52 -20.77 18.81
C THR A 501 0.37 -20.22 18.01
N LEU A 502 0.02 -20.92 16.93
CA LEU A 502 -1.01 -20.50 15.98
C LEU A 502 -2.34 -21.19 16.27
N SER A 503 -3.44 -20.48 16.10
CA SER A 503 -4.82 -20.96 16.11
C SER A 503 -5.44 -20.92 14.71
N LEU A 504 -6.66 -21.40 14.55
CA LEU A 504 -7.43 -21.33 13.30
C LEU A 504 -7.82 -19.89 12.92
N GLU A 505 -7.81 -18.97 13.89
CA GLU A 505 -8.15 -17.57 13.68
C GLU A 505 -6.93 -16.73 13.23
N ASP A 506 -5.70 -17.25 13.43
CA ASP A 506 -4.47 -16.60 13.02
C ASP A 506 -4.26 -16.67 11.51
N GLY A 507 -3.43 -15.79 10.98
CA GLY A 507 -3.13 -15.70 9.56
C GLY A 507 -1.64 -15.64 9.26
N LEU A 508 -1.28 -16.00 8.03
CA LEU A 508 0.04 -15.78 7.45
C LEU A 508 -0.04 -14.67 6.41
N ILE A 509 0.92 -13.74 6.48
CA ILE A 509 1.03 -12.62 5.54
C ILE A 509 1.83 -13.12 4.35
N ALA A 510 1.13 -13.37 3.25
CA ALA A 510 1.65 -14.04 2.06
C ALA A 510 1.68 -13.12 0.84
N LEU A 511 2.77 -13.17 0.10
CA LEU A 511 2.85 -12.72 -1.28
C LEU A 511 2.48 -13.90 -2.17
N ALA A 512 1.36 -13.82 -2.88
CA ALA A 512 0.74 -14.93 -3.62
C ALA A 512 -0.05 -14.42 -4.83
N GLU A 513 -0.34 -15.31 -5.79
CA GLU A 513 -1.09 -14.96 -7.00
C GLU A 513 -2.61 -14.87 -6.76
N ASP A 514 -3.14 -15.47 -5.70
CA ASP A 514 -4.55 -15.44 -5.34
C ASP A 514 -4.78 -15.58 -3.83
N GLU A 515 -6.02 -15.41 -3.37
CA GLU A 515 -6.42 -15.48 -1.96
C GLU A 515 -6.57 -16.91 -1.39
N THR A 516 -6.50 -17.96 -2.24
CA THR A 516 -6.82 -19.36 -1.88
C THR A 516 -5.61 -20.24 -1.62
#